data_e5743fd0099b9e5292706e0dfa78f5e6
#
_entry.id   e5743fd0099b9e5292706e0dfa78f5e6
#
_cell.length_a   1.000
_cell.length_b   1.000
_cell.length_c   1.000
_cell.angle_alpha   90.00
_cell.angle_beta   90.00
_cell.angle_gamma   90.00
#
_symmetry.space_group_name_H-M   'P 1'
#
loop_
_entity.id
_entity.type
_entity.pdbx_description
1 polymer ?
#
loop_
_entity_poly.entity_id
_entity_poly.type
_entity_poly.pdbx_seq_one_letter_code
_entity_poly.pdbx_strand_id
1 'polypeptide(L)'
;MQHKKRAVSVALLAAGALVMAGCSSSSTGSADAASCAPAGEDVTLTFTSWIPGIEDAVAIWNEKNPDIKVEVQTGPSGNAGTYQNFFNQLQAGNAPDLGQIEYDALPNFRVQDGLANLGACEDVVKAQDQFVDWTWKQVTLGTENEVYGVPQDAGPMALFYRKDLFEQNGIAIPTTWDEYREAAKKIRALGGYITNFSQSDINQFAGFVWQAGGQWFSNDGDAWKVDLTSDASTKVADYWQGLIADDLVSSYPAWTDEWNNAYNTGEVWSWNSAVWGANSISSGAPDTSGKWAVAEAPQWQAGQSSAGNWGGSSIAVFKSTKHLYEAAKFALWLNTSEEALTSLNKTAAIYPATKDGLKLPALQEGVPFYGDQKIYDVFAKASGEVDPNFVWGPTMTQVYADVSDGFKSAVAGSGTLTEALASAQDKTIATLEAQSIPVAK
;
A
#
# COMPACT_ATOMS: atom_id res chain seq x y z
N MET A 1 70.80 23.49 2.83
CA MET A 1 71.46 23.65 4.15
C MET A 1 70.77 22.75 5.16
N GLN A 2 71.43 21.67 5.41
CA GLN A 2 71.87 21.11 6.70
C GLN A 2 70.73 20.72 7.66
N HIS A 3 70.48 19.43 7.71
CA HIS A 3 70.96 18.43 8.68
C HIS A 3 70.59 18.70 10.14
N LYS A 4 69.89 17.77 10.78
CA LYS A 4 70.47 16.84 11.76
C LYS A 4 69.50 15.71 12.19
N LYS A 5 69.97 14.51 11.93
CA LYS A 5 69.55 13.24 12.56
C LYS A 5 69.96 13.24 14.03
N ARG A 6 69.17 12.57 14.88
CA ARG A 6 69.76 11.76 16.01
C ARG A 6 68.77 10.64 16.38
N ALA A 7 69.32 9.46 16.31
CA ALA A 7 68.79 8.18 16.77
C ALA A 7 69.36 7.86 18.20
N VAL A 8 68.94 6.68 18.68
CA VAL A 8 69.46 5.92 19.87
C VAL A 8 68.56 6.09 21.12
N SER A 9 68.07 5.03 21.82
CA SER A 9 68.50 3.65 22.01
C SER A 9 67.42 2.78 22.64
N VAL A 10 67.56 1.50 22.38
CA VAL A 10 66.97 0.29 22.94
C VAL A 10 67.13 0.18 24.47
N ALA A 11 66.09 -0.34 25.15
CA ALA A 11 66.33 -1.16 26.36
C ALA A 11 65.20 -2.24 26.43
N LEU A 12 65.69 -3.49 26.24
CA LEU A 12 64.99 -4.74 26.62
C LEU A 12 65.00 -4.88 28.13
N LEU A 13 63.81 -5.31 28.68
CA LEU A 13 63.84 -6.14 29.91
C LEU A 13 62.65 -7.11 29.82
N ALA A 14 63.01 -8.39 29.83
CA ALA A 14 62.13 -9.54 29.89
C ALA A 14 61.76 -9.85 31.34
N ALA A 15 60.61 -10.33 31.65
CA ALA A 15 60.26 -11.55 32.39
C ALA A 15 58.89 -11.50 33.01
N GLY A 16 58.12 -12.61 32.92
CA GLY A 16 56.99 -12.88 33.80
C GLY A 16 55.77 -13.53 33.05
N ALA A 17 55.92 -14.81 32.72
CA ALA A 17 54.77 -15.62 32.29
C ALA A 17 53.85 -15.92 33.49
N LEU A 18 52.54 -15.64 33.33
CA LEU A 18 51.46 -16.33 34.07
C LEU A 18 50.37 -16.70 33.08
N VAL A 19 50.28 -17.99 32.83
CA VAL A 19 49.18 -18.63 32.07
C VAL A 19 47.95 -18.63 32.95
N MET A 20 46.93 -17.90 32.55
CA MET A 20 45.57 -18.17 32.96
C MET A 20 44.74 -18.48 31.70
N ALA A 21 44.41 -19.74 31.53
CA ALA A 21 43.47 -20.22 30.55
C ALA A 21 42.07 -19.74 30.94
N GLY A 22 41.62 -18.64 30.31
CA GLY A 22 40.24 -18.25 30.30
C GLY A 22 39.66 -18.70 28.96
N CYS A 23 38.78 -19.70 28.98
CA CYS A 23 37.92 -20.02 27.84
C CYS A 23 37.01 -18.83 27.57
N SER A 24 37.38 -17.96 26.66
CA SER A 24 36.43 -17.07 26.02
C SER A 24 35.85 -17.81 24.83
N SER A 25 34.67 -18.39 25.02
CA SER A 25 33.78 -18.73 23.91
C SER A 25 33.53 -17.43 23.14
N SER A 26 34.15 -17.31 21.96
CA SER A 26 33.72 -16.33 20.96
C SER A 26 32.32 -16.73 20.52
N SER A 27 31.31 -16.20 21.20
CA SER A 27 29.99 -16.06 20.62
C SER A 27 30.17 -15.10 19.45
N THR A 28 30.13 -15.63 18.23
CA THR A 28 29.75 -14.83 17.05
C THR A 28 28.40 -14.16 17.41
N GLY A 29 28.46 -12.87 17.70
CA GLY A 29 27.29 -12.07 17.96
C GLY A 29 26.41 -12.06 16.71
N SER A 30 25.39 -12.87 16.71
CA SER A 30 24.16 -12.53 16.02
C SER A 30 23.78 -11.13 16.55
N ALA A 31 23.52 -10.19 15.64
CA ALA A 31 22.95 -8.91 15.99
C ALA A 31 21.73 -9.19 16.90
N ASP A 32 21.76 -8.67 18.11
CA ASP A 32 20.66 -8.83 19.07
C ASP A 32 19.37 -8.40 18.38
N ALA A 33 18.49 -9.35 18.10
CA ALA A 33 17.10 -9.04 17.76
C ALA A 33 16.57 -8.22 18.94
N ALA A 34 16.17 -6.97 18.68
CA ALA A 34 15.64 -6.09 19.73
C ALA A 34 14.54 -6.85 20.48
N SER A 35 14.74 -7.07 21.78
CA SER A 35 13.74 -7.78 22.57
C SER A 35 12.50 -6.90 22.67
N CYS A 36 11.34 -7.43 22.32
CA CYS A 36 10.08 -6.73 22.52
C CYS A 36 9.64 -6.82 23.98
N ALA A 37 10.22 -5.97 24.82
CA ALA A 37 9.97 -5.90 26.26
C ALA A 37 9.71 -4.44 26.69
N PRO A 38 8.85 -4.21 27.70
CA PRO A 38 8.54 -2.88 28.20
C PRO A 38 9.80 -2.13 28.64
N ALA A 39 9.88 -0.82 28.34
CA ALA A 39 10.97 0.05 28.76
C ALA A 39 11.07 0.18 30.28
N GLY A 40 9.92 0.08 30.98
CA GLY A 40 9.84 0.23 32.45
C GLY A 40 9.93 1.69 32.93
N GLU A 41 9.82 2.65 32.03
CA GLU A 41 9.81 4.09 32.27
C GLU A 41 8.81 4.78 31.32
N ASP A 42 8.53 6.06 31.56
CA ASP A 42 7.65 6.84 30.68
C ASP A 42 8.31 7.04 29.30
N VAL A 43 7.55 6.77 28.24
CA VAL A 43 8.01 6.83 26.85
C VAL A 43 7.22 7.86 26.06
N THR A 44 7.89 8.60 25.20
CA THR A 44 7.26 9.42 24.16
C THR A 44 7.70 8.88 22.79
N LEU A 45 6.72 8.43 22.00
CA LEU A 45 6.90 7.93 20.64
C LEU A 45 6.62 9.03 19.63
N THR A 46 7.36 9.04 18.54
CA THR A 46 7.09 9.88 17.36
C THR A 46 6.41 9.06 16.28
N PHE A 47 5.30 9.55 15.75
CA PHE A 47 4.50 8.88 14.74
C PHE A 47 4.21 9.81 13.56
N THR A 48 4.54 9.39 12.32
CA THR A 48 4.23 10.14 11.11
C THR A 48 3.12 9.44 10.31
N SER A 49 2.06 10.20 9.99
CA SER A 49 0.92 9.72 9.21
C SER A 49 0.35 10.84 8.34
N TRP A 50 -0.46 10.50 7.34
CA TRP A 50 -1.20 11.45 6.50
C TRP A 50 -2.71 11.25 6.55
N ILE A 51 -3.19 10.40 7.48
CA ILE A 51 -4.62 10.16 7.65
C ILE A 51 -5.27 11.40 8.23
N PRO A 52 -6.31 11.95 7.61
CA PRO A 52 -7.06 13.06 8.18
C PRO A 52 -7.66 12.72 9.54
N GLY A 53 -7.40 13.53 10.55
CA GLY A 53 -7.93 13.35 11.90
C GLY A 53 -7.27 12.23 12.71
N ILE A 54 -6.07 11.79 12.32
CA ILE A 54 -5.28 10.80 13.08
C ILE A 54 -4.99 11.30 14.51
N GLU A 55 -4.88 12.61 14.69
CA GLU A 55 -4.66 13.26 15.97
C GLU A 55 -5.77 12.96 16.99
N ASP A 56 -7.03 12.83 16.53
CA ASP A 56 -8.17 12.50 17.40
C ASP A 56 -8.02 11.08 17.97
N ALA A 57 -7.61 10.11 17.17
CA ALA A 57 -7.34 8.76 17.64
C ALA A 57 -6.15 8.72 18.61
N VAL A 58 -5.07 9.46 18.30
CA VAL A 58 -3.90 9.55 19.16
C VAL A 58 -4.23 10.26 20.50
N ALA A 59 -5.11 11.25 20.50
CA ALA A 59 -5.57 11.89 21.74
C ALA A 59 -6.27 10.88 22.68
N ILE A 60 -7.10 9.99 22.12
CA ILE A 60 -7.75 8.91 22.90
C ILE A 60 -6.69 7.98 23.52
N TRP A 61 -5.67 7.59 22.74
CA TRP A 61 -4.55 6.79 23.27
C TRP A 61 -3.84 7.50 24.40
N ASN A 62 -3.45 8.76 24.19
CA ASN A 62 -2.67 9.55 25.13
C ASN A 62 -3.40 9.82 26.46
N GLU A 63 -4.72 9.90 26.43
CA GLU A 63 -5.53 10.03 27.66
C GLU A 63 -5.48 8.73 28.48
N LYS A 64 -5.53 7.57 27.82
CA LYS A 64 -5.61 6.24 28.46
C LYS A 64 -4.25 5.65 28.84
N ASN A 65 -3.18 6.11 28.21
CA ASN A 65 -1.83 5.60 28.42
C ASN A 65 -0.88 6.76 28.80
N PRO A 66 -0.95 7.28 30.03
CA PRO A 66 -0.15 8.43 30.46
C PRO A 66 1.37 8.14 30.44
N ASP A 67 1.76 6.89 30.55
CA ASP A 67 3.13 6.37 30.54
C ASP A 67 3.69 6.14 29.11
N ILE A 68 2.83 6.09 28.09
CA ILE A 68 3.24 5.92 26.68
C ILE A 68 2.58 7.00 25.83
N LYS A 69 3.23 8.12 25.67
CA LYS A 69 2.74 9.23 24.85
C LYS A 69 3.11 9.04 23.38
N VAL A 70 2.26 9.50 22.49
CA VAL A 70 2.52 9.54 21.05
C VAL A 70 2.37 10.97 20.55
N GLU A 71 3.42 11.45 19.89
CA GLU A 71 3.45 12.74 19.18
C GLU A 71 3.30 12.50 17.68
N VAL A 72 2.23 13.06 17.09
CA VAL A 72 1.95 12.92 15.67
C VAL A 72 2.63 14.00 14.85
N GLN A 73 3.22 13.59 13.74
CA GLN A 73 3.67 14.47 12.66
C GLN A 73 2.85 14.17 11.43
N THR A 74 2.13 15.15 10.90
CA THR A 74 1.38 15.00 9.65
C THR A 74 2.24 15.39 8.47
N GLY A 75 2.13 14.62 7.39
CA GLY A 75 2.87 14.82 6.14
C GLY A 75 1.99 14.67 4.91
N PRO A 76 2.53 14.92 3.71
CA PRO A 76 1.87 14.54 2.47
C PRO A 76 1.72 13.02 2.38
N SER A 77 0.84 12.51 1.51
CA SER A 77 0.72 11.07 1.29
C SER A 77 2.06 10.45 0.83
N GLY A 78 2.26 9.17 1.11
CA GLY A 78 3.51 8.43 0.99
C GLY A 78 4.40 8.84 -0.18
N ASN A 79 3.99 8.50 -1.41
CA ASN A 79 4.74 8.83 -2.63
C ASN A 79 4.77 10.33 -2.95
N ALA A 80 3.92 11.15 -2.34
CA ALA A 80 3.94 12.61 -2.52
C ALA A 80 5.00 13.32 -1.65
N GLY A 81 5.81 12.57 -0.90
CA GLY A 81 6.96 13.11 -0.18
C GLY A 81 7.33 12.42 1.14
N THR A 82 6.38 11.82 1.85
CA THR A 82 6.65 11.21 3.15
C THR A 82 7.65 10.06 3.06
N TYR A 83 7.59 9.20 2.05
CA TYR A 83 8.56 8.11 1.89
C TYR A 83 9.97 8.63 1.64
N GLN A 84 10.12 9.67 0.82
CA GLN A 84 11.44 10.27 0.61
C GLN A 84 12.00 10.86 1.91
N ASN A 85 11.13 11.47 2.73
CA ASN A 85 11.54 11.96 4.05
C ASN A 85 11.97 10.82 4.96
N PHE A 86 11.24 9.71 5.00
CA PHE A 86 11.60 8.53 5.78
C PHE A 86 12.96 7.96 5.36
N PHE A 87 13.23 7.82 4.05
CA PHE A 87 14.52 7.34 3.58
C PHE A 87 15.68 8.28 3.98
N ASN A 88 15.47 9.59 3.88
CA ASN A 88 16.46 10.58 4.31
C ASN A 88 16.71 10.50 5.83
N GLN A 89 15.65 10.35 6.62
CA GLN A 89 15.74 10.24 8.07
C GLN A 89 16.39 8.93 8.53
N LEU A 90 16.09 7.81 7.83
CA LEU A 90 16.76 6.53 8.08
C LEU A 90 18.27 6.65 7.84
N GLN A 91 18.69 7.27 6.74
CA GLN A 91 20.10 7.50 6.44
C GLN A 91 20.77 8.43 7.46
N ALA A 92 20.04 9.41 7.99
CA ALA A 92 20.53 10.33 9.01
C ALA A 92 20.47 9.75 10.45
N GLY A 93 19.85 8.58 10.64
CA GLY A 93 19.68 7.93 11.95
C GLY A 93 18.69 8.64 12.88
N ASN A 94 17.73 9.38 12.33
CA ASN A 94 16.70 10.13 13.05
C ASN A 94 15.28 9.90 12.52
N ALA A 95 15.01 8.69 11.99
CA ALA A 95 13.66 8.29 11.62
C ALA A 95 12.73 8.33 12.84
N PRO A 96 11.41 8.59 12.65
CA PRO A 96 10.43 8.49 13.73
C PRO A 96 10.36 7.05 14.28
N ASP A 97 9.68 6.85 15.42
CA ASP A 97 9.49 5.50 15.94
C ASP A 97 8.52 4.70 15.08
N LEU A 98 7.43 5.35 14.61
CA LEU A 98 6.42 4.73 13.76
C LEU A 98 6.15 5.58 12.52
N GLY A 99 5.72 4.91 11.45
CA GLY A 99 5.24 5.56 10.24
C GLY A 99 4.10 4.78 9.58
N GLN A 100 3.16 5.52 8.99
CA GLN A 100 2.22 4.92 8.05
C GLN A 100 2.99 4.55 6.78
N ILE A 101 2.84 3.30 6.32
CA ILE A 101 3.46 2.80 5.09
C ILE A 101 2.45 1.92 4.36
N GLU A 102 2.19 2.23 3.10
CA GLU A 102 1.34 1.43 2.23
C GLU A 102 1.99 0.06 1.96
N TYR A 103 1.16 -0.95 1.69
CA TYR A 103 1.65 -2.33 1.50
C TYR A 103 2.66 -2.45 0.36
N ASP A 104 2.48 -1.71 -0.71
CA ASP A 104 3.37 -1.72 -1.88
C ASP A 104 4.74 -1.08 -1.62
N ALA A 105 4.84 -0.22 -0.60
CA ALA A 105 6.08 0.43 -0.22
C ALA A 105 6.89 -0.34 0.84
N LEU A 106 6.24 -1.19 1.65
CA LEU A 106 6.90 -1.96 2.72
C LEU A 106 8.14 -2.74 2.25
N PRO A 107 8.12 -3.45 1.09
CA PRO A 107 9.29 -4.19 0.63
C PRO A 107 10.51 -3.31 0.41
N ASN A 108 10.33 -2.07 -0.07
CA ASN A 108 11.43 -1.14 -0.26
C ASN A 108 12.09 -0.73 1.07
N PHE A 109 11.29 -0.47 2.10
CA PHE A 109 11.82 -0.17 3.44
C PHE A 109 12.51 -1.37 4.08
N ARG A 110 11.98 -2.59 3.86
CA ARG A 110 12.61 -3.83 4.34
C ARG A 110 13.98 -4.04 3.71
N VAL A 111 14.09 -3.92 2.39
CA VAL A 111 15.36 -4.12 1.67
C VAL A 111 16.44 -3.13 2.13
N GLN A 112 16.06 -1.94 2.54
CA GLN A 112 16.96 -0.93 3.09
C GLN A 112 17.25 -1.13 4.59
N ASP A 113 16.81 -2.26 5.18
CA ASP A 113 16.97 -2.58 6.61
C ASP A 113 16.38 -1.49 7.54
N GLY A 114 15.33 -0.79 7.05
CA GLY A 114 14.74 0.35 7.75
C GLY A 114 13.66 -0.01 8.78
N LEU A 115 13.11 -1.24 8.73
CA LEU A 115 11.98 -1.66 9.56
C LEU A 115 12.39 -2.62 10.67
N ALA A 116 11.73 -2.48 11.82
CA ALA A 116 11.80 -3.46 12.89
C ALA A 116 10.94 -4.68 12.55
N ASN A 117 11.40 -5.87 12.93
CA ASN A 117 10.59 -7.08 12.84
C ASN A 117 9.70 -7.20 14.09
N LEU A 118 8.41 -6.93 13.92
CA LEU A 118 7.38 -7.03 14.96
C LEU A 118 7.03 -8.50 15.32
N GLY A 119 7.54 -9.47 14.56
CA GLY A 119 7.43 -10.89 14.91
C GLY A 119 8.12 -11.24 16.24
N ALA A 120 9.01 -10.38 16.74
CA ALA A 120 9.56 -10.46 18.08
C ALA A 120 8.55 -10.12 19.20
N CYS A 121 7.43 -9.46 18.86
CA CYS A 121 6.39 -9.03 19.80
C CYS A 121 5.24 -10.06 19.82
N GLU A 122 5.14 -10.82 20.89
CA GLU A 122 4.16 -11.90 21.04
C GLU A 122 2.71 -11.43 20.81
N ASP A 123 2.37 -10.22 21.29
CA ASP A 123 1.02 -9.66 21.15
C ASP A 123 0.69 -9.35 19.68
N VAL A 124 1.67 -8.93 18.88
CA VAL A 124 1.50 -8.71 17.44
C VAL A 124 1.21 -10.03 16.73
N VAL A 125 2.01 -11.06 17.01
CA VAL A 125 1.83 -12.39 16.40
C VAL A 125 0.47 -12.99 16.77
N LYS A 126 0.05 -12.87 18.03
CA LYS A 126 -1.27 -13.34 18.49
C LYS A 126 -2.45 -12.60 17.85
N ALA A 127 -2.24 -11.37 17.41
CA ALA A 127 -3.28 -10.58 16.78
C ALA A 127 -3.56 -10.97 15.32
N GLN A 128 -2.76 -11.84 14.70
CA GLN A 128 -2.90 -12.25 13.30
C GLN A 128 -4.34 -12.63 12.94
N ASP A 129 -5.00 -13.45 13.76
CA ASP A 129 -6.35 -13.95 13.49
C ASP A 129 -7.44 -12.87 13.52
N GLN A 130 -7.14 -11.69 14.04
CA GLN A 130 -8.04 -10.54 14.04
C GLN A 130 -8.10 -9.85 12.67
N PHE A 131 -7.06 -9.99 11.85
CA PHE A 131 -6.96 -9.35 10.55
C PHE A 131 -7.57 -10.18 9.42
N VAL A 132 -7.95 -9.52 8.35
CA VAL A 132 -8.29 -10.18 7.09
C VAL A 132 -7.03 -10.82 6.52
N ASP A 133 -7.10 -12.08 6.12
CA ASP A 133 -5.92 -12.92 5.86
C ASP A 133 -4.96 -12.33 4.83
N TRP A 134 -5.48 -11.73 3.74
CA TRP A 134 -4.61 -11.14 2.73
C TRP A 134 -3.90 -9.87 3.22
N THR A 135 -4.52 -9.05 4.08
CA THR A 135 -3.85 -7.86 4.64
C THR A 135 -2.70 -8.23 5.56
N TRP A 136 -2.85 -9.33 6.33
CA TRP A 136 -1.76 -9.85 7.14
C TRP A 136 -0.59 -10.34 6.29
N LYS A 137 -0.86 -11.02 5.18
CA LYS A 137 0.18 -11.47 4.25
C LYS A 137 0.96 -10.31 3.63
N GLN A 138 0.33 -9.15 3.42
CA GLN A 138 1.01 -7.96 2.91
C GLN A 138 2.11 -7.44 3.87
N VAL A 139 1.94 -7.59 5.18
CA VAL A 139 2.92 -7.11 6.17
C VAL A 139 3.95 -8.16 6.56
N THR A 140 3.74 -9.44 6.22
CA THR A 140 4.75 -10.50 6.41
C THR A 140 5.72 -10.62 5.24
N LEU A 141 5.44 -9.97 4.12
CA LEU A 141 6.27 -9.93 2.91
C LEU A 141 6.71 -11.33 2.43
N GLY A 142 5.82 -12.32 2.56
CA GLY A 142 6.07 -13.70 2.16
C GLY A 142 6.93 -14.51 3.13
N THR A 143 7.21 -14.01 4.33
CA THR A 143 7.92 -14.77 5.38
C THR A 143 6.93 -15.43 6.35
N GLU A 144 7.38 -16.47 7.05
CA GLU A 144 6.52 -17.18 8.02
C GLU A 144 6.56 -16.56 9.43
N ASN A 145 7.67 -15.90 9.80
CA ASN A 145 7.95 -15.48 11.18
C ASN A 145 8.30 -13.99 11.31
N GLU A 146 8.24 -13.23 10.22
CA GLU A 146 8.55 -11.81 10.24
C GLU A 146 7.30 -10.99 9.95
N VAL A 147 7.14 -9.88 10.69
CA VAL A 147 6.03 -8.94 10.55
C VAL A 147 6.60 -7.53 10.51
N TYR A 148 6.36 -6.78 9.43
CA TYR A 148 6.98 -5.47 9.21
C TYR A 148 6.03 -4.29 9.38
N GLY A 149 4.79 -4.55 9.74
CA GLY A 149 3.78 -3.54 10.06
C GLY A 149 2.53 -4.17 10.66
N VAL A 150 1.68 -3.36 11.26
CA VAL A 150 0.33 -3.77 11.68
C VAL A 150 -0.64 -3.26 10.62
N PRO A 151 -1.40 -4.14 9.94
CA PRO A 151 -2.35 -3.71 8.90
C PRO A 151 -3.34 -2.69 9.44
N GLN A 152 -3.58 -1.60 8.69
CA GLN A 152 -4.47 -0.52 9.10
C GLN A 152 -5.77 -0.53 8.33
N ASP A 153 -5.68 -0.48 7.02
CA ASP A 153 -6.82 -0.42 6.12
C ASP A 153 -6.63 -1.30 4.89
N ALA A 154 -7.71 -1.42 4.12
CA ALA A 154 -7.76 -2.23 2.92
C ALA A 154 -8.44 -1.45 1.79
N GLY A 155 -8.08 -1.77 0.56
CA GLY A 155 -8.62 -1.14 -0.63
C GLY A 155 -9.27 -2.13 -1.61
N PRO A 156 -10.20 -3.03 -1.19
CA PRO A 156 -10.87 -3.92 -2.13
C PRO A 156 -11.60 -3.10 -3.19
N MET A 157 -11.53 -3.55 -4.45
CA MET A 157 -12.05 -2.81 -5.60
C MET A 157 -13.47 -3.26 -5.97
N ALA A 158 -14.29 -2.26 -6.34
CA ALA A 158 -15.65 -2.47 -6.84
C ALA A 158 -15.98 -1.43 -7.93
N LEU A 159 -17.11 -1.59 -8.60
CA LEU A 159 -17.60 -0.68 -9.64
C LEU A 159 -18.52 0.38 -9.03
N PHE A 160 -18.06 1.62 -8.94
CA PHE A 160 -18.93 2.78 -8.75
C PHE A 160 -19.52 3.19 -10.10
N TYR A 161 -20.83 3.46 -10.14
CA TYR A 161 -21.48 3.84 -11.39
C TYR A 161 -22.61 4.85 -11.16
N ARG A 162 -22.88 5.69 -12.16
CA ARG A 162 -24.00 6.64 -12.22
C ARG A 162 -25.30 5.88 -12.47
N LYS A 163 -25.92 5.41 -11.40
CA LYS A 163 -27.17 4.65 -11.41
C LYS A 163 -28.25 5.36 -12.24
N ASP A 164 -28.42 6.65 -12.04
CA ASP A 164 -29.39 7.48 -12.75
C ASP A 164 -29.20 7.43 -14.28
N LEU A 165 -27.95 7.55 -14.75
CA LEU A 165 -27.63 7.55 -16.19
C LEU A 165 -27.76 6.16 -16.81
N PHE A 166 -27.35 5.11 -16.08
CA PHE A 166 -27.52 3.73 -16.54
C PHE A 166 -28.99 3.37 -16.68
N GLU A 167 -29.83 3.68 -15.65
CA GLU A 167 -31.27 3.42 -15.66
C GLU A 167 -31.98 4.24 -16.74
N GLN A 168 -31.70 5.54 -16.86
CA GLN A 168 -32.31 6.43 -17.85
C GLN A 168 -32.12 5.95 -19.30
N ASN A 169 -30.94 5.33 -19.58
CA ASN A 169 -30.56 4.91 -20.91
C ASN A 169 -30.71 3.39 -21.13
N GLY A 170 -31.27 2.65 -20.15
CA GLY A 170 -31.50 1.22 -20.25
C GLY A 170 -30.21 0.40 -20.41
N ILE A 171 -29.11 0.87 -19.81
CA ILE A 171 -27.83 0.19 -19.81
C ILE A 171 -27.77 -0.73 -18.58
N ALA A 172 -27.60 -2.03 -18.81
CA ALA A 172 -27.44 -3.00 -17.74
C ALA A 172 -26.08 -2.79 -17.02
N ILE A 173 -26.06 -3.05 -15.71
CA ILE A 173 -24.82 -3.05 -14.94
C ILE A 173 -23.96 -4.21 -15.43
N PRO A 174 -22.73 -3.95 -15.92
CA PRO A 174 -21.85 -5.01 -16.45
C PRO A 174 -21.33 -5.92 -15.35
N THR A 175 -21.42 -7.22 -15.55
CA THR A 175 -20.91 -8.25 -14.65
C THR A 175 -19.60 -8.86 -15.16
N THR A 176 -19.29 -8.63 -16.43
CA THR A 176 -18.02 -9.06 -17.07
C THR A 176 -17.33 -7.87 -17.74
N TRP A 177 -16.02 -7.99 -17.97
CA TRP A 177 -15.25 -6.99 -18.70
C TRP A 177 -15.71 -6.86 -20.16
N ASP A 178 -16.23 -7.94 -20.77
CA ASP A 178 -16.83 -7.88 -22.11
C ASP A 178 -18.14 -7.06 -22.10
N GLU A 179 -19.00 -7.29 -21.11
CA GLU A 179 -20.22 -6.48 -20.94
C GLU A 179 -19.89 -5.02 -20.62
N TYR A 180 -18.80 -4.77 -19.87
CA TYR A 180 -18.32 -3.42 -19.57
C TYR A 180 -17.93 -2.67 -20.86
N ARG A 181 -17.22 -3.35 -21.79
CA ARG A 181 -16.88 -2.78 -23.10
C ARG A 181 -18.12 -2.49 -23.93
N GLU A 182 -19.13 -3.37 -23.93
CA GLU A 182 -20.40 -3.13 -24.62
C GLU A 182 -21.20 -1.98 -24.02
N ALA A 183 -21.20 -1.83 -22.69
CA ALA A 183 -21.76 -0.66 -22.02
C ALA A 183 -20.99 0.61 -22.41
N ALA A 184 -19.66 0.56 -22.46
CA ALA A 184 -18.81 1.68 -22.88
C ALA A 184 -19.15 2.20 -24.28
N LYS A 185 -19.36 1.31 -25.26
CA LYS A 185 -19.79 1.69 -26.62
C LYS A 185 -21.14 2.43 -26.62
N LYS A 186 -22.10 1.95 -25.84
CA LYS A 186 -23.41 2.59 -25.70
C LYS A 186 -23.30 3.97 -25.07
N ILE A 187 -22.51 4.09 -23.99
CA ILE A 187 -22.26 5.37 -23.28
C ILE A 187 -21.56 6.34 -24.23
N ARG A 188 -20.58 5.88 -24.98
CA ARG A 188 -19.85 6.74 -25.93
C ARG A 188 -20.75 7.27 -27.04
N ALA A 189 -21.68 6.45 -27.53
CA ALA A 189 -22.68 6.88 -28.50
C ALA A 189 -23.62 7.97 -27.97
N LEU A 190 -23.75 8.10 -26.64
CA LEU A 190 -24.52 9.15 -25.96
C LEU A 190 -23.66 10.37 -25.61
N GLY A 191 -22.36 10.36 -25.95
CA GLY A 191 -21.41 11.46 -25.72
C GLY A 191 -20.63 11.37 -24.40
N GLY A 192 -20.85 10.32 -23.58
CA GLY A 192 -20.13 10.10 -22.33
C GLY A 192 -18.95 9.14 -22.48
N TYR A 193 -18.22 8.98 -21.42
CA TYR A 193 -17.16 7.95 -21.24
C TYR A 193 -17.56 6.99 -20.12
N ILE A 194 -17.23 5.70 -20.29
CA ILE A 194 -17.56 4.74 -19.24
C ILE A 194 -16.74 4.98 -17.99
N THR A 195 -15.48 5.35 -18.14
CA THR A 195 -14.55 5.66 -17.03
C THR A 195 -13.43 6.58 -17.51
N ASN A 196 -12.61 7.03 -16.57
CA ASN A 196 -11.33 7.66 -16.86
C ASN A 196 -10.18 6.65 -16.70
N PHE A 197 -9.32 6.53 -17.72
CA PHE A 197 -8.08 5.74 -17.62
C PHE A 197 -6.96 6.61 -17.05
N SER A 198 -6.52 6.31 -15.83
CA SER A 198 -5.43 7.05 -15.19
C SER A 198 -4.08 6.52 -15.64
N GLN A 199 -3.32 7.35 -16.36
CA GLN A 199 -1.97 7.03 -16.84
C GLN A 199 -0.91 7.14 -15.74
N SER A 200 -1.23 7.78 -14.63
CA SER A 200 -0.31 8.09 -13.54
C SER A 200 -0.57 7.30 -12.26
N ASP A 201 -1.74 6.68 -12.15
CA ASP A 201 -2.10 5.88 -10.99
C ASP A 201 -1.95 4.39 -11.30
N ILE A 202 -0.71 3.94 -11.33
CA ILE A 202 -0.37 2.58 -11.73
C ILE A 202 -0.77 1.54 -10.68
N ASN A 203 -0.98 1.96 -9.43
CA ASN A 203 -1.49 1.08 -8.39
C ASN A 203 -2.91 0.58 -8.72
N GLN A 204 -3.77 1.44 -9.33
CA GLN A 204 -5.07 1.01 -9.87
C GLN A 204 -4.90 -0.10 -10.93
N PHE A 205 -3.97 0.11 -11.86
CA PHE A 205 -3.71 -0.88 -12.91
C PHE A 205 -3.19 -2.20 -12.33
N ALA A 206 -2.30 -2.15 -11.33
CA ALA A 206 -1.84 -3.33 -10.60
C ALA A 206 -3.01 -4.07 -9.92
N GLY A 207 -4.00 -3.35 -9.39
CA GLY A 207 -5.22 -3.92 -8.87
C GLY A 207 -6.05 -4.69 -9.91
N PHE A 208 -6.11 -4.22 -11.15
CA PHE A 208 -6.74 -4.97 -12.26
C PHE A 208 -5.95 -6.23 -12.63
N VAL A 209 -4.62 -6.16 -12.60
CA VAL A 209 -3.75 -7.33 -12.82
C VAL A 209 -3.93 -8.34 -11.70
N TRP A 210 -4.01 -7.88 -10.46
CA TRP A 210 -4.31 -8.72 -9.30
C TRP A 210 -5.63 -9.46 -9.46
N GLN A 211 -6.71 -8.75 -9.82
CA GLN A 211 -8.02 -9.37 -10.12
C GLN A 211 -7.94 -10.40 -11.25
N ALA A 212 -7.09 -10.18 -12.25
CA ALA A 212 -6.89 -11.11 -13.36
C ALA A 212 -6.06 -12.35 -13.00
N GLY A 213 -5.58 -12.45 -11.76
CA GLY A 213 -4.74 -13.53 -11.25
C GLY A 213 -3.25 -13.37 -11.57
N GLY A 214 -2.83 -12.16 -11.97
CA GLY A 214 -1.42 -11.85 -12.22
C GLY A 214 -0.67 -11.46 -10.95
N GLN A 215 0.64 -11.58 -11.03
CA GLN A 215 1.58 -11.12 -10.00
C GLN A 215 2.75 -10.45 -10.69
N TRP A 216 3.14 -9.28 -10.24
CA TRP A 216 4.29 -8.58 -10.80
C TRP A 216 5.62 -9.03 -10.19
N PHE A 217 5.57 -9.54 -8.97
CA PHE A 217 6.72 -10.05 -8.25
C PHE A 217 6.41 -11.36 -7.55
N SER A 218 7.43 -12.20 -7.43
CA SER A 218 7.41 -13.36 -6.56
C SER A 218 8.83 -13.67 -6.09
N ASN A 219 8.96 -14.50 -5.06
CA ASN A 219 10.26 -14.95 -4.54
C ASN A 219 10.59 -16.34 -5.09
N ASP A 220 11.84 -16.52 -5.52
CA ASP A 220 12.43 -17.81 -5.83
C ASP A 220 13.69 -17.99 -4.94
N GLY A 221 13.49 -18.58 -3.78
CA GLY A 221 14.50 -18.56 -2.71
C GLY A 221 14.80 -17.13 -2.25
N ASP A 222 16.06 -16.73 -2.34
CA ASP A 222 16.52 -15.38 -1.99
C ASP A 222 16.45 -14.39 -3.19
N ALA A 223 15.99 -14.84 -4.37
CA ALA A 223 15.95 -14.03 -5.56
C ALA A 223 14.53 -13.56 -5.88
N TRP A 224 14.42 -12.37 -6.45
CA TRP A 224 13.15 -11.81 -6.94
C TRP A 224 12.91 -12.22 -8.39
N LYS A 225 11.75 -12.80 -8.66
CA LYS A 225 11.22 -12.91 -10.00
C LYS A 225 10.40 -11.67 -10.31
N VAL A 226 10.69 -11.03 -11.46
CA VAL A 226 9.95 -9.87 -11.99
C VAL A 226 9.13 -10.33 -13.18
N ASP A 227 7.81 -10.11 -13.16
CA ASP A 227 6.89 -10.60 -14.19
C ASP A 227 5.77 -9.57 -14.49
N LEU A 228 6.19 -8.35 -14.86
CA LEU A 228 5.26 -7.30 -15.28
C LEU A 228 4.57 -7.63 -16.60
N THR A 229 5.09 -8.60 -17.35
CA THR A 229 4.60 -9.01 -18.67
C THR A 229 3.87 -10.36 -18.65
N SER A 230 3.42 -10.80 -17.48
CA SER A 230 2.61 -12.03 -17.35
C SER A 230 1.40 -12.02 -18.29
N ASP A 231 0.87 -13.19 -18.59
CA ASP A 231 -0.35 -13.32 -19.42
C ASP A 231 -1.51 -12.48 -18.87
N ALA A 232 -1.64 -12.42 -17.54
CA ALA A 232 -2.65 -11.59 -16.88
C ALA A 232 -2.40 -10.10 -17.09
N SER A 233 -1.14 -9.64 -16.92
CA SER A 233 -0.77 -8.24 -17.17
C SER A 233 -0.99 -7.84 -18.62
N THR A 234 -0.58 -8.69 -19.56
CA THR A 234 -0.78 -8.47 -21.01
C THR A 234 -2.27 -8.42 -21.35
N LYS A 235 -3.07 -9.36 -20.84
CA LYS A 235 -4.53 -9.35 -21.02
C LYS A 235 -5.19 -8.06 -20.55
N VAL A 236 -4.80 -7.58 -19.36
CA VAL A 236 -5.31 -6.32 -18.81
C VAL A 236 -4.86 -5.14 -19.68
N ALA A 237 -3.58 -5.08 -20.06
CA ALA A 237 -3.03 -4.02 -20.90
C ALA A 237 -3.73 -3.95 -22.28
N ASP A 238 -3.89 -5.08 -22.94
CA ASP A 238 -4.56 -5.16 -24.26
C ASP A 238 -6.03 -4.75 -24.16
N TYR A 239 -6.72 -5.12 -23.08
CA TYR A 239 -8.11 -4.72 -22.84
C TYR A 239 -8.24 -3.20 -22.72
N TRP A 240 -7.43 -2.57 -21.85
CA TRP A 240 -7.46 -1.12 -21.67
C TRP A 240 -6.96 -0.36 -22.90
N GLN A 241 -5.93 -0.86 -23.58
CA GLN A 241 -5.48 -0.32 -24.86
C GLN A 241 -6.62 -0.30 -25.89
N GLY A 242 -7.42 -1.36 -25.94
CA GLY A 242 -8.59 -1.42 -26.81
C GLY A 242 -9.67 -0.39 -26.46
N LEU A 243 -9.94 -0.14 -25.18
CA LEU A 243 -10.88 0.91 -24.76
C LEU A 243 -10.38 2.31 -25.14
N ILE A 244 -9.07 2.55 -24.99
CA ILE A 244 -8.41 3.82 -25.35
C ILE A 244 -8.50 4.02 -26.88
N ALA A 245 -8.13 3.01 -27.68
CA ALA A 245 -8.14 3.08 -29.15
C ALA A 245 -9.54 3.31 -29.72
N ASP A 246 -10.57 2.76 -29.07
CA ASP A 246 -11.96 2.93 -29.46
C ASP A 246 -12.61 4.23 -28.89
N ASP A 247 -11.83 5.11 -28.24
CA ASP A 247 -12.29 6.36 -27.59
C ASP A 247 -13.43 6.13 -26.58
N LEU A 248 -13.36 5.04 -25.81
CA LEU A 248 -14.41 4.64 -24.84
C LEU A 248 -14.12 5.14 -23.41
N VAL A 249 -12.93 5.62 -23.15
CA VAL A 249 -12.47 6.14 -21.86
C VAL A 249 -11.88 7.53 -22.02
N SER A 250 -12.07 8.40 -21.01
CA SER A 250 -11.33 9.66 -20.91
C SER A 250 -9.94 9.41 -20.31
N SER A 251 -9.05 10.40 -20.39
CA SER A 251 -7.68 10.31 -19.88
C SER A 251 -7.25 11.57 -19.14
N TYR A 252 -8.17 12.17 -18.39
CA TYR A 252 -7.85 13.33 -17.53
C TYR A 252 -6.83 12.93 -16.46
N PRO A 253 -5.89 13.83 -16.13
CA PRO A 253 -5.01 13.58 -14.99
C PRO A 253 -5.82 13.36 -13.72
N ALA A 254 -5.60 12.24 -13.05
CA ALA A 254 -6.32 11.90 -11.82
C ALA A 254 -6.09 12.97 -10.74
N TRP A 255 -7.10 13.17 -9.88
CA TRP A 255 -7.07 14.07 -8.72
C TRP A 255 -7.03 15.56 -9.07
N THR A 256 -7.32 15.95 -10.32
CA THR A 256 -7.46 17.33 -10.74
C THR A 256 -8.91 17.81 -10.70
N ASP A 257 -9.12 19.11 -10.74
CA ASP A 257 -10.47 19.69 -10.83
C ASP A 257 -11.19 19.24 -12.10
N GLU A 258 -10.47 19.06 -13.20
CA GLU A 258 -11.00 18.57 -14.47
C GLU A 258 -11.52 17.14 -14.34
N TRP A 259 -10.75 16.26 -13.69
CA TRP A 259 -11.15 14.90 -13.38
C TRP A 259 -12.42 14.86 -12.49
N ASN A 260 -12.45 15.63 -11.41
CA ASN A 260 -13.60 15.74 -10.52
C ASN A 260 -14.83 16.26 -11.27
N ASN A 261 -14.65 17.29 -12.10
CA ASN A 261 -15.73 17.89 -12.89
C ASN A 261 -16.33 16.89 -13.89
N ALA A 262 -15.55 16.03 -14.50
CA ALA A 262 -16.04 15.01 -15.43
C ALA A 262 -17.00 14.02 -14.76
N TYR A 263 -16.76 13.65 -13.50
CA TYR A 263 -17.72 12.85 -12.71
C TYR A 263 -18.94 13.67 -12.26
N ASN A 264 -18.74 14.94 -11.85
CA ASN A 264 -19.81 15.79 -11.37
C ASN A 264 -20.82 16.14 -12.47
N THR A 265 -20.36 16.42 -13.68
CA THR A 265 -21.21 16.75 -14.84
C THR A 265 -21.87 15.52 -15.48
N GLY A 266 -21.38 14.32 -15.21
CA GLY A 266 -21.84 13.09 -15.84
C GLY A 266 -21.23 12.87 -17.23
N GLU A 267 -20.07 13.41 -17.50
CA GLU A 267 -19.26 13.07 -18.65
C GLU A 267 -18.65 11.68 -18.49
N VAL A 268 -18.18 11.34 -17.27
CA VAL A 268 -17.70 10.02 -16.88
C VAL A 268 -18.72 9.31 -16.00
N TRP A 269 -19.10 8.08 -16.37
CA TRP A 269 -20.25 7.39 -15.80
C TRP A 269 -19.93 6.31 -14.77
N SER A 270 -18.69 5.83 -14.70
CA SER A 270 -18.31 4.84 -13.72
C SER A 270 -16.83 4.93 -13.35
N TRP A 271 -16.47 4.27 -12.25
CA TRP A 271 -15.10 4.15 -11.80
C TRP A 271 -14.91 2.82 -11.07
N ASN A 272 -14.02 1.98 -11.59
CA ASN A 272 -13.56 0.81 -10.85
C ASN A 272 -12.50 1.28 -9.85
N SER A 273 -12.86 1.36 -8.59
CA SER A 273 -12.02 1.91 -7.54
C SER A 273 -12.10 1.10 -6.26
N ALA A 274 -11.14 1.35 -5.40
CA ALA A 274 -11.16 0.85 -4.04
C ALA A 274 -12.27 1.50 -3.20
N VAL A 275 -12.55 0.91 -2.05
CA VAL A 275 -13.58 1.35 -1.11
C VAL A 275 -13.45 2.84 -0.71
N TRP A 276 -12.23 3.36 -0.56
CA TRP A 276 -11.97 4.78 -0.27
C TRP A 276 -12.42 5.72 -1.41
N GLY A 277 -12.61 5.20 -2.62
CA GLY A 277 -13.18 5.93 -3.75
C GLY A 277 -14.59 6.46 -3.45
N ALA A 278 -15.30 5.87 -2.50
CA ALA A 278 -16.60 6.36 -2.05
C ALA A 278 -16.53 7.81 -1.54
N ASN A 279 -15.52 8.10 -0.72
CA ASN A 279 -15.29 9.46 -0.21
C ASN A 279 -14.76 10.40 -1.31
N SER A 280 -13.91 9.89 -2.21
CA SER A 280 -13.38 10.68 -3.33
C SER A 280 -14.47 11.15 -4.28
N ILE A 281 -15.43 10.28 -4.63
CA ILE A 281 -16.56 10.66 -5.47
C ILE A 281 -17.47 11.65 -4.75
N SER A 282 -17.82 11.40 -3.47
CA SER A 282 -18.71 12.29 -2.73
C SER A 282 -18.12 13.70 -2.52
N SER A 283 -16.81 13.79 -2.38
CA SER A 283 -16.11 15.09 -2.23
C SER A 283 -15.85 15.77 -3.57
N GLY A 284 -15.47 15.01 -4.61
CA GLY A 284 -15.14 15.54 -5.95
C GLY A 284 -16.35 15.82 -6.82
N ALA A 285 -17.47 15.13 -6.58
CA ALA A 285 -18.70 15.28 -7.38
C ALA A 285 -19.95 15.49 -6.49
N PRO A 286 -19.97 16.51 -5.60
CA PRO A 286 -21.01 16.68 -4.58
C PRO A 286 -22.41 16.88 -5.13
N ASP A 287 -22.57 17.44 -6.35
CA ASP A 287 -23.87 17.69 -7.00
C ASP A 287 -24.53 16.39 -7.50
N THR A 288 -23.87 15.26 -7.34
CA THR A 288 -24.34 13.94 -7.78
C THR A 288 -24.84 13.06 -6.64
N SER A 289 -25.06 13.63 -5.46
CA SER A 289 -25.62 12.90 -4.32
C SER A 289 -26.93 12.18 -4.69
N GLY A 290 -27.05 10.91 -4.29
CA GLY A 290 -28.19 10.04 -4.61
C GLY A 290 -28.20 9.46 -6.03
N LYS A 291 -27.25 9.83 -6.90
CA LYS A 291 -27.16 9.39 -8.30
C LYS A 291 -26.19 8.24 -8.54
N TRP A 292 -25.38 7.89 -7.56
CA TRP A 292 -24.38 6.82 -7.63
C TRP A 292 -24.85 5.55 -6.94
N ALA A 293 -24.32 4.44 -7.40
CA ALA A 293 -24.39 3.15 -6.70
C ALA A 293 -23.08 2.39 -6.86
N VAL A 294 -22.94 1.32 -6.09
CA VAL A 294 -21.78 0.42 -6.12
C VAL A 294 -22.25 -0.99 -6.49
N ALA A 295 -21.54 -1.64 -7.40
CA ALA A 295 -21.70 -3.04 -7.78
C ALA A 295 -20.37 -3.77 -7.68
N GLU A 296 -20.42 -5.10 -7.72
CA GLU A 296 -19.19 -5.91 -7.85
C GLU A 296 -18.42 -5.50 -9.11
N ALA A 297 -17.09 -5.56 -9.04
CA ALA A 297 -16.25 -5.28 -10.21
C ALA A 297 -16.54 -6.30 -11.34
N PRO A 298 -16.52 -5.89 -12.61
CA PRO A 298 -16.70 -6.81 -13.72
C PRO A 298 -15.65 -7.92 -13.68
N GLN A 299 -16.06 -9.15 -13.98
CA GLN A 299 -15.21 -10.33 -13.95
C GLN A 299 -14.64 -10.65 -15.35
N TRP A 300 -13.47 -11.29 -15.39
CA TRP A 300 -12.86 -11.71 -16.66
C TRP A 300 -13.57 -12.90 -17.30
N GLN A 301 -14.34 -13.65 -16.53
CA GLN A 301 -15.17 -14.74 -17.02
C GLN A 301 -16.48 -14.76 -16.22
N ALA A 302 -17.59 -15.09 -16.91
CA ALA A 302 -18.87 -15.24 -16.23
C ALA A 302 -18.80 -16.33 -15.14
N GLY A 303 -19.31 -16.00 -13.94
CA GLY A 303 -19.29 -16.88 -12.78
C GLY A 303 -17.96 -16.96 -12.03
N GLN A 304 -16.96 -16.17 -12.43
CA GLN A 304 -15.74 -15.97 -11.65
C GLN A 304 -16.06 -15.08 -10.44
N SER A 305 -15.27 -15.25 -9.37
CA SER A 305 -15.34 -14.43 -8.16
C SER A 305 -13.92 -14.06 -7.77
N SER A 306 -13.49 -12.87 -8.18
CA SER A 306 -12.14 -12.35 -7.94
C SER A 306 -12.19 -10.84 -7.83
N ALA A 307 -11.49 -10.29 -6.86
CA ALA A 307 -11.35 -8.85 -6.66
C ALA A 307 -9.88 -8.43 -6.68
N GLY A 308 -9.63 -7.24 -7.18
CA GLY A 308 -8.37 -6.55 -7.01
C GLY A 308 -8.35 -5.74 -5.73
N ASN A 309 -7.17 -5.28 -5.37
CA ASN A 309 -6.97 -4.32 -4.30
C ASN A 309 -6.17 -3.13 -4.81
N TRP A 310 -6.55 -1.93 -4.37
CA TRP A 310 -5.85 -0.69 -4.70
C TRP A 310 -5.60 0.12 -3.44
N GLY A 311 -4.30 0.27 -3.07
CA GLY A 311 -3.88 0.90 -1.83
C GLY A 311 -4.01 -0.03 -0.62
N GLY A 312 -4.24 0.55 0.52
CA GLY A 312 -4.17 -0.08 1.83
C GLY A 312 -2.81 0.14 2.48
N SER A 313 -2.82 0.39 3.77
CA SER A 313 -1.63 0.78 4.53
C SER A 313 -1.48 -0.03 5.81
N SER A 314 -0.32 0.12 6.39
CA SER A 314 0.06 -0.43 7.69
C SER A 314 0.71 0.65 8.54
N ILE A 315 0.77 0.40 9.85
CA ILE A 315 1.64 1.16 10.75
C ILE A 315 2.89 0.31 10.98
N ALA A 316 3.99 0.78 10.40
CA ALA A 316 5.29 0.16 10.55
C ALA A 316 6.10 0.81 11.67
N VAL A 317 7.00 0.04 12.28
CA VAL A 317 7.94 0.52 13.28
C VAL A 317 9.33 0.58 12.66
N PHE A 318 10.00 1.73 12.78
CA PHE A 318 11.35 1.87 12.25
C PHE A 318 12.39 1.18 13.15
N LYS A 319 13.39 0.54 12.53
CA LYS A 319 14.42 -0.24 13.23
C LYS A 319 15.26 0.59 14.20
N SER A 320 15.32 1.91 14.00
CA SER A 320 16.04 2.84 14.85
C SER A 320 15.38 3.11 16.20
N THR A 321 14.11 2.73 16.38
CA THR A 321 13.40 2.91 17.65
C THR A 321 14.10 2.17 18.79
N LYS A 322 14.04 2.74 19.99
CA LYS A 322 14.49 2.11 21.24
C LYS A 322 13.32 1.54 22.04
N HIS A 323 12.10 1.73 21.55
CA HIS A 323 10.84 1.48 22.26
C HIS A 323 9.94 0.54 21.44
N LEU A 324 10.52 -0.59 20.97
CA LEU A 324 9.84 -1.54 20.08
C LEU A 324 8.51 -2.04 20.69
N TYR A 325 8.49 -2.36 21.99
CA TYR A 325 7.30 -2.85 22.68
C TYR A 325 6.19 -1.80 22.69
N GLU A 326 6.51 -0.58 23.11
CA GLU A 326 5.54 0.52 23.23
C GLU A 326 5.01 0.93 21.84
N ALA A 327 5.88 0.96 20.83
CA ALA A 327 5.49 1.24 19.45
C ALA A 327 4.56 0.14 18.90
N ALA A 328 4.89 -1.13 19.10
CA ALA A 328 4.06 -2.26 18.69
C ALA A 328 2.69 -2.24 19.40
N LYS A 329 2.67 -1.94 20.70
CA LYS A 329 1.45 -1.83 21.49
C LYS A 329 0.53 -0.71 20.98
N PHE A 330 1.09 0.46 20.66
CA PHE A 330 0.33 1.56 20.06
C PHE A 330 -0.19 1.19 18.66
N ALA A 331 0.65 0.64 17.79
CA ALA A 331 0.25 0.24 16.44
C ALA A 331 -0.88 -0.80 16.47
N LEU A 332 -0.84 -1.78 17.37
CA LEU A 332 -1.92 -2.74 17.56
C LEU A 332 -3.20 -2.06 18.01
N TRP A 333 -3.14 -1.24 19.07
CA TRP A 333 -4.32 -0.55 19.57
C TRP A 333 -4.98 0.33 18.50
N LEU A 334 -4.17 1.09 17.75
CA LEU A 334 -4.66 1.99 16.71
C LEU A 334 -5.46 1.24 15.64
N ASN A 335 -5.04 0.02 15.31
CA ASN A 335 -5.59 -0.75 14.19
C ASN A 335 -6.55 -1.87 14.62
N THR A 336 -6.75 -2.10 15.93
CA THR A 336 -7.64 -3.16 16.42
C THR A 336 -8.69 -2.69 17.42
N SER A 337 -8.50 -1.55 18.08
CA SER A 337 -9.49 -1.08 19.05
C SER A 337 -10.70 -0.43 18.37
N GLU A 338 -11.90 -0.77 18.84
CA GLU A 338 -13.15 -0.22 18.32
C GLU A 338 -13.18 1.30 18.36
N GLU A 339 -12.65 1.91 19.43
CA GLU A 339 -12.65 3.37 19.60
C GLU A 339 -11.71 4.07 18.60
N ALA A 340 -10.51 3.54 18.36
CA ALA A 340 -9.59 4.09 17.36
C ALA A 340 -10.16 3.92 15.97
N LEU A 341 -10.65 2.73 15.63
CA LEU A 341 -11.25 2.44 14.33
C LEU A 341 -12.50 3.28 14.08
N THR A 342 -13.33 3.52 15.11
CA THR A 342 -14.51 4.41 15.01
C THR A 342 -14.08 5.85 14.75
N SER A 343 -13.05 6.35 15.44
CA SER A 343 -12.49 7.68 15.21
C SER A 343 -11.96 7.83 13.79
N LEU A 344 -11.14 6.91 13.34
CA LEU A 344 -10.54 6.90 11.99
C LEU A 344 -11.59 6.74 10.89
N ASN A 345 -12.61 5.91 11.09
CA ASN A 345 -13.70 5.77 10.12
C ASN A 345 -14.50 7.07 10.00
N LYS A 346 -14.77 7.76 11.12
CA LYS A 346 -15.51 9.01 11.14
C LYS A 346 -14.78 10.16 10.44
N THR A 347 -13.45 10.25 10.60
CA THR A 347 -12.65 11.38 10.08
C THR A 347 -12.11 11.14 8.67
N ALA A 348 -11.71 9.91 8.36
CA ALA A 348 -11.04 9.56 7.12
C ALA A 348 -11.76 8.48 6.29
N ALA A 349 -12.94 8.00 6.73
CA ALA A 349 -13.65 6.89 6.10
C ALA A 349 -12.75 5.63 5.92
N ILE A 350 -11.87 5.37 6.87
CA ILE A 350 -10.99 4.20 6.87
C ILE A 350 -11.82 2.92 6.78
N TYR A 351 -11.46 2.02 5.87
CA TYR A 351 -11.99 0.67 5.78
C TYR A 351 -11.04 -0.30 6.49
N PRO A 352 -11.36 -0.70 7.72
CA PRO A 352 -10.40 -1.41 8.57
C PRO A 352 -9.90 -2.73 7.99
N ALA A 353 -8.64 -3.06 8.25
CA ALA A 353 -8.06 -4.35 7.89
C ALA A 353 -8.45 -5.48 8.85
N THR A 354 -9.17 -5.19 9.94
CA THR A 354 -9.59 -6.19 10.94
C THR A 354 -10.99 -6.71 10.71
N LYS A 355 -11.21 -8.01 10.98
CA LYS A 355 -12.51 -8.69 10.87
C LYS A 355 -13.59 -8.04 11.75
N ASP A 356 -13.24 -7.57 12.93
CA ASP A 356 -14.19 -6.89 13.84
C ASP A 356 -14.37 -5.41 13.44
N GLY A 357 -13.34 -4.75 12.95
CA GLY A 357 -13.48 -3.40 12.38
C GLY A 357 -14.46 -3.32 11.22
N LEU A 358 -14.58 -4.38 10.41
CA LEU A 358 -15.58 -4.46 9.34
C LEU A 358 -17.02 -4.54 9.86
N LYS A 359 -17.23 -4.76 11.15
CA LYS A 359 -18.55 -4.80 11.80
C LYS A 359 -18.94 -3.47 12.46
N LEU A 360 -18.12 -2.42 12.35
CA LEU A 360 -18.44 -1.11 12.88
C LEU A 360 -19.83 -0.65 12.40
N PRO A 361 -20.66 -0.03 13.28
CA PRO A 361 -21.99 0.41 12.93
C PRO A 361 -22.03 1.29 11.66
N ALA A 362 -21.07 2.19 11.50
CA ALA A 362 -20.98 3.07 10.35
C ALA A 362 -20.80 2.33 9.02
N LEU A 363 -20.20 1.13 9.04
CA LEU A 363 -20.03 0.28 7.85
C LEU A 363 -21.25 -0.64 7.60
N GLN A 364 -22.20 -0.68 8.53
CA GLN A 364 -23.41 -1.50 8.41
C GLN A 364 -24.65 -0.67 7.96
N GLU A 365 -24.49 0.64 7.85
CA GLU A 365 -25.56 1.56 7.48
C GLU A 365 -25.54 1.89 5.98
N GLY A 366 -26.68 2.36 5.47
CA GLY A 366 -26.76 2.92 4.13
C GLY A 366 -26.01 4.25 4.05
N VAL A 367 -25.34 4.50 2.94
CA VAL A 367 -24.60 5.75 2.71
C VAL A 367 -25.50 6.72 1.91
N PRO A 368 -25.89 7.86 2.48
CA PRO A 368 -26.88 8.78 1.85
C PRO A 368 -26.45 9.25 0.46
N PHE A 369 -25.16 9.50 0.24
CA PHE A 369 -24.64 9.90 -1.07
C PHE A 369 -24.89 8.85 -2.16
N TYR A 370 -25.00 7.59 -1.79
CA TYR A 370 -25.28 6.45 -2.67
C TYR A 370 -26.74 6.00 -2.59
N GLY A 371 -27.67 6.92 -2.25
CA GLY A 371 -29.11 6.63 -2.17
C GLY A 371 -29.45 5.60 -1.09
N ASP A 372 -28.79 5.69 0.05
CA ASP A 372 -28.92 4.80 1.20
C ASP A 372 -28.54 3.33 0.90
N GLN A 373 -27.76 3.08 -0.15
CA GLN A 373 -27.20 1.77 -0.41
C GLN A 373 -26.17 1.42 0.67
N LYS A 374 -26.19 0.18 1.14
CA LYS A 374 -25.16 -0.41 1.99
C LYS A 374 -23.95 -0.80 1.13
N ILE A 375 -23.19 0.21 0.69
CA ILE A 375 -22.06 -0.02 -0.24
C ILE A 375 -20.99 -0.92 0.36
N TYR A 376 -20.83 -0.89 1.67
CA TYR A 376 -19.81 -1.69 2.37
C TYR A 376 -20.10 -3.19 2.32
N ASP A 377 -21.35 -3.64 2.09
CA ASP A 377 -21.65 -5.06 1.85
C ASP A 377 -20.97 -5.55 0.56
N VAL A 378 -20.91 -4.69 -0.49
CA VAL A 378 -20.21 -5.01 -1.75
C VAL A 378 -18.70 -5.12 -1.51
N PHE A 379 -18.13 -4.19 -0.77
CA PHE A 379 -16.71 -4.19 -0.46
C PHE A 379 -16.30 -5.33 0.49
N ALA A 380 -17.17 -5.71 1.43
CA ALA A 380 -16.93 -6.87 2.29
C ALA A 380 -16.85 -8.17 1.47
N LYS A 381 -17.73 -8.32 0.47
CA LYS A 381 -17.65 -9.43 -0.47
C LYS A 381 -16.36 -9.37 -1.28
N ALA A 382 -16.06 -8.23 -1.90
CA ALA A 382 -14.82 -8.03 -2.68
C ALA A 382 -13.57 -8.34 -1.85
N SER A 383 -13.51 -7.89 -0.58
CA SER A 383 -12.38 -8.17 0.31
C SER A 383 -12.16 -9.67 0.56
N GLY A 384 -13.25 -10.45 0.59
CA GLY A 384 -13.17 -11.93 0.70
C GLY A 384 -12.72 -12.62 -0.59
N GLU A 385 -12.67 -11.92 -1.71
CA GLU A 385 -12.33 -12.43 -3.04
C GLU A 385 -10.93 -11.97 -3.53
N VAL A 386 -10.22 -11.17 -2.74
CA VAL A 386 -8.84 -10.75 -3.02
C VAL A 386 -7.89 -11.93 -2.85
N ASP A 387 -7.08 -12.23 -3.88
CA ASP A 387 -6.04 -13.25 -3.77
C ASP A 387 -5.00 -12.85 -2.72
N PRO A 388 -4.82 -13.64 -1.65
CA PRO A 388 -3.90 -13.31 -0.58
C PRO A 388 -2.41 -13.49 -0.95
N ASN A 389 -2.09 -14.00 -2.13
CA ASN A 389 -0.72 -14.34 -2.52
C ASN A 389 -0.04 -13.27 -3.40
N PHE A 390 -0.71 -12.16 -3.67
CA PHE A 390 -0.08 -11.07 -4.43
C PHE A 390 1.09 -10.45 -3.66
N VAL A 391 2.24 -10.30 -4.31
CA VAL A 391 3.48 -9.81 -3.70
C VAL A 391 3.92 -8.53 -4.40
N TRP A 392 4.21 -7.52 -3.60
CA TRP A 392 4.83 -6.29 -4.06
C TRP A 392 6.36 -6.40 -4.09
N GLY A 393 6.99 -5.77 -5.07
CA GLY A 393 8.44 -5.77 -5.22
C GLY A 393 9.14 -4.69 -4.41
N PRO A 394 10.46 -4.79 -4.27
CA PRO A 394 11.24 -3.86 -3.45
C PRO A 394 11.44 -2.47 -4.07
N THR A 395 11.03 -2.25 -5.33
CA THR A 395 11.26 -1.00 -6.06
C THR A 395 9.98 -0.42 -6.66
N MET A 396 8.82 -0.63 -6.01
CA MET A 396 7.51 -0.29 -6.57
C MET A 396 7.37 1.19 -6.96
N THR A 397 7.91 2.13 -6.19
CA THR A 397 7.88 3.55 -6.53
C THR A 397 8.53 3.81 -7.91
N GLN A 398 9.66 3.16 -8.21
CA GLN A 398 10.32 3.28 -9.52
C GLN A 398 9.53 2.55 -10.61
N VAL A 399 9.00 1.36 -10.30
CA VAL A 399 8.12 0.61 -11.23
C VAL A 399 6.94 1.47 -11.66
N TYR A 400 6.26 2.13 -10.71
CA TYR A 400 5.14 3.01 -11.02
C TYR A 400 5.54 4.18 -11.90
N ALA A 401 6.68 4.80 -11.65
CA ALA A 401 7.20 5.89 -12.47
C ALA A 401 7.47 5.41 -13.90
N ASP A 402 8.16 4.29 -14.07
CA ASP A 402 8.53 3.73 -15.38
C ASP A 402 7.30 3.30 -16.19
N VAL A 403 6.33 2.63 -15.57
CA VAL A 403 5.06 2.24 -16.21
C VAL A 403 4.23 3.47 -16.57
N SER A 404 4.12 4.45 -15.67
CA SER A 404 3.38 5.70 -15.90
C SER A 404 3.91 6.47 -17.11
N ASP A 405 5.22 6.59 -17.25
CA ASP A 405 5.83 7.28 -18.39
C ASP A 405 5.57 6.55 -19.71
N GLY A 406 5.61 5.22 -19.69
CA GLY A 406 5.23 4.40 -20.84
C GLY A 406 3.73 4.52 -21.17
N PHE A 407 2.85 4.51 -20.16
CA PHE A 407 1.40 4.63 -20.37
C PHE A 407 1.01 6.01 -20.91
N LYS A 408 1.63 7.09 -20.44
CA LYS A 408 1.46 8.43 -21.03
C LYS A 408 1.81 8.45 -22.50
N SER A 409 2.91 7.78 -22.88
CA SER A 409 3.34 7.68 -24.27
C SER A 409 2.33 6.87 -25.11
N ALA A 410 1.86 5.74 -24.60
CA ALA A 410 0.89 4.88 -25.27
C ALA A 410 -0.46 5.60 -25.49
N VAL A 411 -0.98 6.30 -24.47
CA VAL A 411 -2.22 7.10 -24.58
C VAL A 411 -2.05 8.27 -25.57
N ALA A 412 -0.86 8.84 -25.67
CA ALA A 412 -0.53 9.86 -26.68
C ALA A 412 -0.32 9.28 -28.11
N GLY A 413 -0.53 7.97 -28.29
CA GLY A 413 -0.42 7.29 -29.58
C GLY A 413 1.01 6.84 -29.95
N SER A 414 1.92 6.74 -28.99
CA SER A 414 3.29 6.29 -29.17
C SER A 414 3.56 5.00 -28.38
N GLY A 415 3.51 3.86 -29.08
CA GLY A 415 3.64 2.54 -28.48
C GLY A 415 2.32 1.99 -27.89
N THR A 416 2.43 0.96 -27.08
CA THR A 416 1.32 0.26 -26.44
C THR A 416 1.53 0.13 -24.93
N LEU A 417 0.45 -0.12 -24.17
CA LEU A 417 0.54 -0.39 -22.73
C LEU A 417 1.38 -1.65 -22.44
N THR A 418 1.29 -2.66 -23.31
CA THR A 418 2.09 -3.89 -23.19
C THR A 418 3.59 -3.64 -23.41
N GLU A 419 3.96 -2.81 -24.40
CA GLU A 419 5.36 -2.39 -24.60
C GLU A 419 5.87 -1.57 -23.42
N ALA A 420 5.02 -0.74 -22.82
CA ALA A 420 5.37 0.02 -21.62
C ALA A 420 5.69 -0.90 -20.42
N LEU A 421 4.88 -1.95 -20.20
CA LEU A 421 5.14 -2.96 -19.17
C LEU A 421 6.45 -3.71 -19.42
N ALA A 422 6.73 -4.09 -20.67
CA ALA A 422 7.99 -4.77 -21.03
C ALA A 422 9.21 -3.87 -20.76
N SER A 423 9.15 -2.60 -21.17
CA SER A 423 10.21 -1.63 -20.88
C SER A 423 10.42 -1.42 -19.37
N ALA A 424 9.32 -1.32 -18.61
CA ALA A 424 9.40 -1.17 -17.15
C ALA A 424 9.97 -2.42 -16.49
N GLN A 425 9.66 -3.63 -16.99
CA GLN A 425 10.26 -4.87 -16.50
C GLN A 425 11.78 -4.87 -16.65
N ASP A 426 12.28 -4.55 -17.85
CA ASP A 426 13.72 -4.52 -18.12
C ASP A 426 14.44 -3.52 -17.21
N LYS A 427 13.85 -2.34 -17.02
CA LYS A 427 14.39 -1.31 -16.11
C LYS A 427 14.35 -1.77 -14.64
N THR A 428 13.28 -2.45 -14.24
CA THR A 428 13.15 -3.00 -12.88
C THR A 428 14.24 -4.03 -12.60
N ILE A 429 14.46 -4.98 -13.52
CA ILE A 429 15.52 -5.97 -13.42
C ILE A 429 16.89 -5.27 -13.29
N ALA A 430 17.19 -4.31 -14.17
CA ALA A 430 18.44 -3.57 -14.12
C ALA A 430 18.62 -2.78 -12.81
N THR A 431 17.53 -2.23 -12.25
CA THR A 431 17.55 -1.51 -10.97
C THR A 431 17.88 -2.45 -9.82
N LEU A 432 17.24 -3.64 -9.76
CA LEU A 432 17.52 -4.64 -8.73
C LEU A 432 18.97 -5.13 -8.78
N GLU A 433 19.48 -5.42 -9.99
CA GLU A 433 20.86 -5.83 -10.20
C GLU A 433 21.85 -4.74 -9.77
N ALA A 434 21.58 -3.47 -10.11
CA ALA A 434 22.42 -2.34 -9.70
C ALA A 434 22.45 -2.15 -8.17
N GLN A 435 21.36 -2.49 -7.48
CA GLN A 435 21.27 -2.48 -6.01
C GLN A 435 21.80 -3.78 -5.37
N SER A 436 22.36 -4.70 -6.16
CA SER A 436 22.82 -6.01 -5.69
C SER A 436 21.72 -6.87 -5.04
N ILE A 437 20.47 -6.65 -5.45
CA ILE A 437 19.33 -7.47 -5.06
C ILE A 437 19.24 -8.64 -6.06
N PRO A 438 19.29 -9.91 -5.60
CA PRO A 438 19.27 -11.06 -6.49
C PRO A 438 17.98 -11.11 -7.34
N VAL A 439 18.14 -11.36 -8.63
CA VAL A 439 17.02 -11.54 -9.58
C VAL A 439 17.07 -12.96 -10.12
N ALA A 440 15.93 -13.66 -10.07
CA ALA A 440 15.76 -14.98 -10.70
C ALA A 440 15.74 -14.81 -12.22
N LYS A 441 16.36 -15.78 -12.92
CA LYS A 441 16.47 -15.79 -14.38
C LYS A 441 15.29 -16.53 -15.01
#